data_31af242722e7c8fd60f77e396c9ee134
#
_entry.id   31af242722e7c8fd60f77e396c9ee134
#
_cell.length_a   1.000
_cell.length_b   1.000
_cell.length_c   1.000
_cell.angle_alpha   90.00
_cell.angle_beta   90.00
_cell.angle_gamma   90.00
#
_symmetry.space_group_name_H-M   'P 1'
#
loop_
_entity.id
_entity.type
_entity.pdbx_description
1 polymer ?
#
loop_
_entity_poly.entity_id
_entity_poly.type
_entity_poly.pdbx_seq_one_letter_code
_entity_poly.pdbx_strand_id
1 'polypeptide(L)'
;MDQTKAKLIIRPATVGDAPAIARLSVKVYGKADAFTRAEIRGQIINFPEGQFVAEYEGKVVGHCATMIVTADLAFKPHTWEEISNGGYGRPPADDGDVLYGFEVCVDPDYRRLRIGQRLYRKRREVCQYFELKGIAFAGRMPGYYRRKRAYPDPADYVQAVREKKIRDQVINFQMNEGYEPRGILPDYIPTDRESGGNAVLMYWTNPLAPLDTGKSVPGLKERVPSSVRVATVQFQMRKIETIDQFEAQVEYWIDVAADYESDFVAFPELFTLELLSIEEKKLQPVEAIEKIAEYTERFVEFMQRMAVSYNINIIGGSHPTRVKLGQGKSEIRNIAYTFLRDGSTHETQKLHPTPSERRWWNIKGGYGANVIPTDCGPIGVMICYDSEFPELSRHLVNQGALMLFVPFCTDERRGFLRVRYCCQARAVENQCYVVTSGVVGNLPNVENMDVHYAESAILTPSDFPFARDGVAADTAPNTETIAIADLSLDALLTARQSGAVQNLKDRRFDLYRVEWTQQ
;
A
#
# COMPACT_ATOMS: atom_id res chain seq x y z
N MET A 1 -37.65 -1.87 19.51
CA MET A 1 -37.59 -1.88 18.02
C MET A 1 -36.12 -1.87 17.66
N ASP A 2 -35.62 -3.04 17.29
CA ASP A 2 -34.22 -3.27 16.96
C ASP A 2 -33.94 -2.62 15.59
N GLN A 3 -33.19 -1.53 15.56
CA GLN A 3 -32.72 -0.93 14.31
C GLN A 3 -31.60 -1.82 13.80
N THR A 4 -31.96 -2.85 13.03
CA THR A 4 -31.01 -3.59 12.20
C THR A 4 -30.31 -2.59 11.28
N LYS A 5 -29.04 -2.26 11.58
CA LYS A 5 -28.20 -1.42 10.71
C LYS A 5 -28.22 -2.01 9.32
N ALA A 6 -28.59 -1.20 8.34
CA ALA A 6 -28.55 -1.55 6.92
C ALA A 6 -27.19 -2.17 6.55
N LYS A 7 -27.22 -3.40 6.03
CA LYS A 7 -25.99 -4.18 5.79
C LYS A 7 -25.66 -4.19 4.31
N LEU A 8 -24.52 -3.59 3.95
CA LEU A 8 -23.92 -3.72 2.62
C LEU A 8 -23.00 -4.95 2.60
N ILE A 9 -23.30 -5.92 1.74
CA ILE A 9 -22.49 -7.12 1.52
C ILE A 9 -22.05 -7.23 0.06
N ILE A 10 -20.84 -7.78 -0.16
CA ILE A 10 -20.38 -8.20 -1.49
C ILE A 10 -20.39 -9.73 -1.47
N ARG A 11 -21.14 -10.32 -2.39
CA ARG A 11 -21.26 -11.78 -2.50
C ARG A 11 -21.11 -12.24 -3.95
N PRO A 12 -20.77 -13.51 -4.19
CA PRO A 12 -20.85 -14.09 -5.53
C PRO A 12 -22.23 -13.87 -6.15
N ALA A 13 -22.22 -13.56 -7.46
CA ALA A 13 -23.47 -13.49 -8.23
C ALA A 13 -23.97 -14.90 -8.53
N THR A 14 -25.28 -15.07 -8.48
CA THR A 14 -25.96 -16.30 -8.87
C THR A 14 -26.79 -16.06 -10.12
N VAL A 15 -27.15 -17.12 -10.85
CA VAL A 15 -28.04 -17.03 -12.04
C VAL A 15 -29.38 -16.36 -11.68
N GLY A 16 -29.80 -16.48 -10.42
CA GLY A 16 -31.02 -15.81 -9.92
C GLY A 16 -30.89 -14.28 -9.84
N ASP A 17 -29.70 -13.74 -9.80
CA ASP A 17 -29.44 -12.29 -9.77
C ASP A 17 -29.52 -11.64 -11.15
N ALA A 18 -29.47 -12.41 -12.24
CA ALA A 18 -29.43 -11.88 -13.59
C ALA A 18 -30.54 -10.84 -13.91
N PRO A 19 -31.80 -11.01 -13.47
CA PRO A 19 -32.82 -9.98 -13.68
C PRO A 19 -32.55 -8.67 -12.91
N ALA A 20 -31.96 -8.74 -11.73
CA ALA A 20 -31.63 -7.56 -10.92
C ALA A 20 -30.41 -6.83 -11.48
N ILE A 21 -29.38 -7.57 -11.90
CA ILE A 21 -28.19 -7.02 -12.57
C ILE A 21 -28.58 -6.35 -13.90
N ALA A 22 -29.43 -6.96 -14.71
CA ALA A 22 -29.90 -6.37 -15.97
C ALA A 22 -30.63 -5.04 -15.72
N ARG A 23 -31.48 -4.95 -14.70
CA ARG A 23 -32.13 -3.68 -14.34
C ARG A 23 -31.10 -2.62 -13.87
N LEU A 24 -30.10 -3.04 -13.10
CA LEU A 24 -29.04 -2.16 -12.69
C LEU A 24 -28.23 -1.64 -13.89
N SER A 25 -27.87 -2.51 -14.83
CA SER A 25 -27.15 -2.17 -16.06
C SER A 25 -27.94 -1.14 -16.89
N VAL A 26 -29.25 -1.34 -17.07
CA VAL A 26 -30.12 -0.35 -17.75
C VAL A 26 -30.12 1.00 -17.03
N LYS A 27 -30.14 1.00 -15.70
CA LYS A 27 -30.11 2.25 -14.91
C LYS A 27 -28.80 3.01 -15.07
N VAL A 28 -27.69 2.28 -15.20
CA VAL A 28 -26.33 2.87 -15.27
C VAL A 28 -25.97 3.30 -16.70
N TYR A 29 -26.28 2.48 -17.71
CA TYR A 29 -25.82 2.65 -19.08
C TYR A 29 -26.92 3.05 -20.09
N GLY A 30 -28.17 2.96 -19.68
CA GLY A 30 -29.30 3.10 -20.61
C GLY A 30 -29.63 1.79 -21.34
N LYS A 31 -30.74 1.77 -22.09
CA LYS A 31 -31.22 0.54 -22.73
C LYS A 31 -30.34 0.03 -23.88
N ALA A 32 -29.61 0.93 -24.55
CA ALA A 32 -28.83 0.59 -25.74
C ALA A 32 -27.53 -0.18 -25.36
N ASP A 33 -26.89 0.21 -24.24
CA ASP A 33 -25.59 -0.31 -23.84
C ASP A 33 -25.68 -1.23 -22.60
N ALA A 34 -26.92 -1.58 -22.19
CA ALA A 34 -27.15 -2.42 -21.01
C ALA A 34 -27.02 -3.90 -21.34
N PHE A 35 -26.42 -4.66 -20.43
CA PHE A 35 -26.40 -6.12 -20.52
C PHE A 35 -27.79 -6.74 -20.48
N THR A 36 -28.02 -7.70 -21.36
CA THR A 36 -29.18 -8.57 -21.35
C THR A 36 -29.11 -9.62 -20.24
N ARG A 37 -30.22 -10.20 -19.86
CA ARG A 37 -30.25 -11.32 -18.91
C ARG A 37 -29.47 -12.54 -19.42
N ALA A 38 -29.41 -12.76 -20.73
CA ALA A 38 -28.71 -13.87 -21.35
C ALA A 38 -27.18 -13.70 -21.20
N GLU A 39 -26.66 -12.51 -21.47
CA GLU A 39 -25.24 -12.19 -21.30
C GLU A 39 -24.82 -12.35 -19.84
N ILE A 40 -25.57 -11.79 -18.89
CA ILE A 40 -25.28 -11.92 -17.46
C ILE A 40 -25.27 -13.38 -17.01
N ARG A 41 -26.24 -14.19 -17.50
CA ARG A 41 -26.21 -15.63 -17.19
C ARG A 41 -24.99 -16.33 -17.79
N GLY A 42 -24.60 -15.94 -19.01
CA GLY A 42 -23.35 -16.43 -19.63
C GLY A 42 -22.12 -16.11 -18.80
N GLN A 43 -21.97 -14.87 -18.34
CA GLN A 43 -20.88 -14.45 -17.43
C GLN A 43 -20.81 -15.32 -16.18
N ILE A 44 -21.95 -15.54 -15.51
CA ILE A 44 -22.03 -16.31 -14.26
C ILE A 44 -21.74 -17.80 -14.52
N ILE A 45 -22.18 -18.35 -15.64
CA ILE A 45 -21.94 -19.77 -15.99
C ILE A 45 -20.48 -19.99 -16.39
N ASN A 46 -19.91 -19.06 -17.17
CA ASN A 46 -18.57 -19.20 -17.72
C ASN A 46 -17.47 -19.05 -16.65
N PHE A 47 -17.65 -18.15 -15.68
CA PHE A 47 -16.68 -17.96 -14.58
C PHE A 47 -17.39 -17.43 -13.32
N PRO A 48 -18.05 -18.30 -12.54
CA PRO A 48 -18.85 -17.90 -11.37
C PRO A 48 -18.01 -17.27 -10.26
N GLU A 49 -16.75 -17.68 -10.08
CA GLU A 49 -15.83 -17.16 -9.09
C GLU A 49 -15.42 -15.70 -9.34
N GLY A 50 -15.57 -15.25 -10.57
CA GLY A 50 -15.22 -13.88 -10.99
C GLY A 50 -16.40 -12.90 -11.05
N GLN A 51 -17.60 -13.34 -10.66
CA GLN A 51 -18.83 -12.54 -10.75
C GLN A 51 -19.34 -12.16 -9.36
N PHE A 52 -19.52 -10.87 -9.10
CA PHE A 52 -19.95 -10.38 -7.77
C PHE A 52 -21.07 -9.37 -7.87
N VAL A 53 -21.94 -9.39 -6.87
CA VAL A 53 -22.93 -8.34 -6.63
C VAL A 53 -22.68 -7.66 -5.28
N ALA A 54 -22.92 -6.35 -5.27
CA ALA A 54 -23.09 -5.61 -4.03
C ALA A 54 -24.59 -5.58 -3.70
N GLU A 55 -24.94 -6.11 -2.55
CA GLU A 55 -26.31 -6.15 -2.05
C GLU A 55 -26.44 -5.23 -0.83
N TYR A 56 -27.43 -4.35 -0.88
CA TYR A 56 -27.77 -3.44 0.20
C TYR A 56 -29.26 -3.59 0.52
N GLU A 57 -29.59 -4.01 1.73
CA GLU A 57 -30.97 -4.27 2.16
C GLU A 57 -31.75 -5.19 1.20
N GLY A 58 -31.14 -6.26 0.75
CA GLY A 58 -31.74 -7.22 -0.17
C GLY A 58 -31.85 -6.77 -1.62
N LYS A 59 -31.33 -5.57 -1.96
CA LYS A 59 -31.33 -5.03 -3.32
C LYS A 59 -29.93 -5.07 -3.92
N VAL A 60 -29.80 -5.56 -5.16
CA VAL A 60 -28.56 -5.49 -5.93
C VAL A 60 -28.30 -4.04 -6.35
N VAL A 61 -27.22 -3.44 -5.85
CA VAL A 61 -26.83 -2.04 -6.05
C VAL A 61 -25.46 -1.88 -6.71
N GLY A 62 -24.76 -2.98 -6.97
CA GLY A 62 -23.51 -3.00 -7.73
C GLY A 62 -23.28 -4.36 -8.36
N HIS A 63 -22.53 -4.39 -9.45
CA HIS A 63 -22.12 -5.60 -10.16
C HIS A 63 -20.68 -5.48 -10.62
N CYS A 64 -19.97 -6.60 -10.63
CA CYS A 64 -18.62 -6.72 -11.14
C CYS A 64 -18.48 -8.04 -11.88
N ALA A 65 -17.96 -7.99 -13.11
CA ALA A 65 -17.69 -9.14 -13.94
C ALA A 65 -16.22 -9.20 -14.36
N THR A 66 -15.64 -10.39 -14.25
CA THR A 66 -14.26 -10.69 -14.63
C THR A 66 -14.16 -12.03 -15.37
N MET A 67 -13.04 -12.27 -16.00
CA MET A 67 -12.67 -13.54 -16.64
C MET A 67 -11.16 -13.73 -16.57
N ILE A 68 -10.67 -14.95 -16.73
CA ILE A 68 -9.25 -15.26 -16.80
C ILE A 68 -8.84 -15.40 -18.26
N VAL A 69 -7.85 -14.62 -18.68
CA VAL A 69 -7.32 -14.59 -20.05
C VAL A 69 -5.81 -14.66 -20.03
N THR A 70 -5.21 -14.92 -21.19
CA THR A 70 -3.75 -14.82 -21.34
C THR A 70 -3.30 -13.37 -21.34
N ALA A 71 -2.07 -13.10 -20.87
CA ALA A 71 -1.46 -11.78 -20.96
C ALA A 71 -1.44 -11.24 -22.41
N ASP A 72 -1.17 -12.12 -23.35
CA ASP A 72 -1.19 -11.81 -24.79
C ASP A 72 -2.54 -11.21 -25.22
N LEU A 73 -3.66 -11.81 -24.80
CA LEU A 73 -4.99 -11.31 -25.11
C LEU A 73 -5.30 -10.00 -24.36
N ALA A 74 -4.91 -9.91 -23.09
CA ALA A 74 -5.18 -8.75 -22.25
C ALA A 74 -4.46 -7.48 -22.72
N PHE A 75 -3.22 -7.61 -23.25
CA PHE A 75 -2.38 -6.45 -23.59
C PHE A 75 -2.33 -6.11 -25.08
N LYS A 76 -2.82 -6.97 -25.96
CA LYS A 76 -3.00 -6.62 -27.38
C LYS A 76 -4.15 -5.62 -27.56
N PRO A 77 -4.12 -4.76 -28.58
CA PRO A 77 -5.28 -3.94 -28.94
C PRO A 77 -6.52 -4.79 -29.18
N HIS A 78 -7.61 -4.45 -28.55
CA HIS A 78 -8.89 -5.14 -28.67
C HIS A 78 -10.05 -4.20 -28.35
N THR A 79 -11.24 -4.52 -28.84
CA THR A 79 -12.49 -3.85 -28.49
C THR A 79 -13.15 -4.52 -27.28
N TRP A 80 -14.12 -3.82 -26.66
CA TRP A 80 -14.91 -4.41 -25.58
C TRP A 80 -15.69 -5.67 -26.04
N GLU A 81 -16.23 -5.61 -27.23
CA GLU A 81 -17.00 -6.72 -27.82
C GLU A 81 -16.14 -7.97 -28.02
N GLU A 82 -14.93 -7.78 -28.56
CA GLU A 82 -13.98 -8.88 -28.78
C GLU A 82 -13.51 -9.50 -27.46
N ILE A 83 -13.06 -8.71 -26.50
CA ILE A 83 -12.50 -9.25 -25.25
C ILE A 83 -13.59 -9.90 -24.40
N SER A 84 -14.78 -9.28 -24.29
CA SER A 84 -15.88 -9.78 -23.48
C SER A 84 -16.69 -10.91 -24.14
N ASN A 85 -16.33 -11.31 -25.38
CA ASN A 85 -17.10 -12.26 -26.16
C ASN A 85 -18.57 -11.83 -26.32
N GLY A 86 -18.75 -10.59 -26.81
CA GLY A 86 -20.09 -10.01 -27.00
C GLY A 86 -20.87 -9.84 -25.68
N GLY A 87 -20.16 -9.65 -24.55
CA GLY A 87 -20.79 -9.46 -23.24
C GLY A 87 -21.07 -10.74 -22.45
N TYR A 88 -20.89 -11.93 -23.02
CA TYR A 88 -21.13 -13.21 -22.33
C TYR A 88 -20.00 -13.64 -21.40
N GLY A 89 -18.83 -13.00 -21.49
CA GLY A 89 -17.61 -13.47 -20.84
C GLY A 89 -17.08 -14.73 -21.52
N ARG A 90 -15.98 -15.26 -20.99
CA ARG A 90 -15.34 -16.49 -21.47
C ARG A 90 -15.10 -17.44 -20.31
N PRO A 91 -15.11 -18.77 -20.52
CA PRO A 91 -14.51 -19.70 -19.58
C PRO A 91 -13.04 -19.32 -19.33
N PRO A 92 -12.48 -19.63 -18.15
CA PRO A 92 -11.06 -19.44 -17.87
C PRO A 92 -10.22 -20.08 -18.97
N ALA A 93 -9.23 -19.35 -19.49
CA ALA A 93 -8.27 -19.93 -20.44
C ALA A 93 -7.34 -20.89 -19.69
N ASP A 94 -7.02 -22.05 -20.29
CA ASP A 94 -6.17 -23.08 -19.66
C ASP A 94 -4.78 -22.55 -19.29
N ASP A 95 -4.23 -21.63 -20.08
CA ASP A 95 -2.97 -20.93 -19.90
C ASP A 95 -3.17 -19.47 -19.45
N GLY A 96 -4.35 -19.16 -18.94
CA GLY A 96 -4.71 -17.82 -18.49
C GLY A 96 -3.93 -17.39 -17.25
N ASP A 97 -3.33 -16.22 -17.32
CA ASP A 97 -2.44 -15.69 -16.30
C ASP A 97 -2.79 -14.26 -15.83
N VAL A 98 -3.85 -13.67 -16.41
CA VAL A 98 -4.35 -12.34 -16.09
C VAL A 98 -5.85 -12.37 -15.83
N LEU A 99 -6.29 -11.76 -14.73
CA LEU A 99 -7.71 -11.50 -14.49
C LEU A 99 -8.12 -10.26 -15.29
N TYR A 100 -9.00 -10.41 -16.26
CA TYR A 100 -9.52 -9.29 -17.02
C TYR A 100 -10.90 -8.87 -16.51
N GLY A 101 -10.99 -7.60 -16.05
CA GLY A 101 -12.24 -7.00 -15.61
C GLY A 101 -12.94 -6.30 -16.78
N PHE A 102 -14.09 -6.77 -17.23
CA PHE A 102 -14.80 -6.15 -18.33
C PHE A 102 -16.05 -5.40 -17.91
N GLU A 103 -16.43 -5.48 -16.62
CA GLU A 103 -17.56 -4.74 -16.06
C GLU A 103 -17.37 -4.38 -14.58
N VAL A 104 -17.66 -3.14 -14.22
CA VAL A 104 -17.97 -2.71 -12.85
C VAL A 104 -19.00 -1.58 -12.91
N CYS A 105 -20.17 -1.81 -12.38
CA CYS A 105 -21.17 -0.77 -12.23
C CYS A 105 -21.70 -0.65 -10.80
N VAL A 106 -22.10 0.55 -10.44
CA VAL A 106 -22.69 0.90 -9.14
C VAL A 106 -23.90 1.79 -9.37
N ASP A 107 -25.00 1.46 -8.73
CA ASP A 107 -26.23 2.26 -8.75
C ASP A 107 -25.91 3.71 -8.33
N PRO A 108 -26.22 4.72 -9.16
CA PRO A 108 -25.91 6.12 -8.88
C PRO A 108 -26.41 6.61 -7.51
N ASP A 109 -27.54 6.08 -7.03
CA ASP A 109 -28.14 6.49 -5.76
C ASP A 109 -27.34 5.98 -4.54
N TYR A 110 -26.44 4.98 -4.74
CA TYR A 110 -25.64 4.34 -3.69
C TYR A 110 -24.14 4.59 -3.79
N ARG A 111 -23.67 5.52 -4.66
CA ARG A 111 -22.24 5.78 -4.91
C ARG A 111 -21.44 6.19 -3.67
N ARG A 112 -22.06 6.80 -2.65
CA ARG A 112 -21.39 7.24 -1.43
C ARG A 112 -21.03 6.11 -0.45
N LEU A 113 -21.47 4.88 -0.71
CA LEU A 113 -21.21 3.71 0.15
C LEU A 113 -19.89 2.96 -0.18
N ARG A 114 -19.00 3.55 -0.98
CA ARG A 114 -17.72 2.97 -1.41
C ARG A 114 -17.82 1.58 -2.03
N ILE A 115 -18.95 1.29 -2.71
CA ILE A 115 -19.23 0.00 -3.34
C ILE A 115 -18.16 -0.34 -4.38
N GLY A 116 -17.75 0.62 -5.21
CA GLY A 116 -16.72 0.42 -6.22
C GLY A 116 -15.40 -0.09 -5.60
N GLN A 117 -14.92 0.52 -4.53
CA GLN A 117 -13.70 0.08 -3.83
C GLN A 117 -13.82 -1.37 -3.31
N ARG A 118 -14.98 -1.75 -2.79
CA ARG A 118 -15.23 -3.11 -2.29
C ARG A 118 -15.23 -4.13 -3.43
N LEU A 119 -15.78 -3.79 -4.60
CA LEU A 119 -15.74 -4.63 -5.79
C LEU A 119 -14.31 -4.78 -6.35
N TYR A 120 -13.52 -3.70 -6.36
CA TYR A 120 -12.10 -3.76 -6.75
C TYR A 120 -11.27 -4.62 -5.79
N ARG A 121 -11.54 -4.55 -4.49
CA ARG A 121 -10.92 -5.45 -3.51
C ARG A 121 -11.24 -6.91 -3.81
N LYS A 122 -12.50 -7.20 -4.15
CA LYS A 122 -12.94 -8.56 -4.50
C LYS A 122 -12.21 -9.11 -5.73
N ARG A 123 -11.98 -8.26 -6.75
CA ARG A 123 -11.14 -8.64 -7.89
C ARG A 123 -9.73 -9.05 -7.48
N ARG A 124 -9.12 -8.33 -6.54
CA ARG A 124 -7.77 -8.70 -6.03
C ARG A 124 -7.80 -10.04 -5.31
N GLU A 125 -8.81 -10.31 -4.49
CA GLU A 125 -8.96 -11.60 -3.83
C GLU A 125 -9.08 -12.76 -4.84
N VAL A 126 -9.84 -12.58 -5.92
CA VAL A 126 -9.94 -13.57 -7.01
C VAL A 126 -8.60 -13.74 -7.72
N CYS A 127 -7.95 -12.66 -8.10
CA CYS A 127 -6.64 -12.68 -8.76
C CYS A 127 -5.59 -13.43 -7.91
N GLN A 128 -5.59 -13.18 -6.61
CA GLN A 128 -4.69 -13.85 -5.66
C GLN A 128 -5.06 -15.32 -5.46
N TYR A 129 -6.35 -15.65 -5.38
CA TYR A 129 -6.82 -17.03 -5.22
C TYR A 129 -6.42 -17.93 -6.40
N PHE A 130 -6.52 -17.41 -7.63
CA PHE A 130 -6.10 -18.12 -8.84
C PHE A 130 -4.62 -17.92 -9.18
N GLU A 131 -3.83 -17.29 -8.30
CA GLU A 131 -2.38 -17.08 -8.47
C GLU A 131 -2.01 -16.35 -9.78
N LEU A 132 -2.91 -15.47 -10.27
CA LEU A 132 -2.71 -14.78 -11.55
C LEU A 132 -1.68 -13.65 -11.40
N LYS A 133 -1.01 -13.32 -12.50
CA LYS A 133 0.03 -12.26 -12.58
C LYS A 133 -0.47 -10.87 -12.21
N GLY A 134 -1.75 -10.60 -12.44
CA GLY A 134 -2.35 -9.31 -12.15
C GLY A 134 -3.75 -9.16 -12.70
N ILE A 135 -4.25 -7.93 -12.62
CA ILE A 135 -5.60 -7.56 -13.08
C ILE A 135 -5.47 -6.52 -14.16
N ALA A 136 -6.01 -6.79 -15.34
CA ALA A 136 -6.14 -5.85 -16.44
C ALA A 136 -7.61 -5.45 -16.64
N PHE A 137 -7.85 -4.24 -17.10
CA PHE A 137 -9.14 -3.79 -17.60
C PHE A 137 -8.99 -2.50 -18.41
N ALA A 138 -9.98 -2.18 -19.22
CA ALA A 138 -10.07 -0.94 -19.95
C ALA A 138 -10.87 0.09 -19.13
N GLY A 139 -10.22 1.17 -18.72
CA GLY A 139 -10.81 2.29 -17.98
C GLY A 139 -11.39 3.34 -18.94
N ARG A 140 -12.62 3.80 -18.69
CA ARG A 140 -13.21 4.94 -19.40
C ARG A 140 -12.48 6.25 -19.08
N MET A 141 -12.54 7.19 -20.00
CA MET A 141 -11.95 8.53 -19.89
C MET A 141 -13.02 9.62 -20.04
N PRO A 142 -14.00 9.75 -19.13
CA PRO A 142 -15.18 10.60 -19.35
C PRO A 142 -14.89 12.09 -19.49
N GLY A 143 -13.70 12.54 -19.09
CA GLY A 143 -13.26 13.92 -19.28
C GLY A 143 -12.55 14.20 -20.60
N TYR A 144 -12.21 13.17 -21.37
CA TYR A 144 -11.34 13.30 -22.55
C TYR A 144 -11.99 14.11 -23.69
N TYR A 145 -13.22 13.80 -24.06
CA TYR A 145 -13.88 14.48 -25.19
C TYR A 145 -13.93 16.00 -25.02
N ARG A 146 -14.18 16.48 -23.81
CA ARG A 146 -14.22 17.93 -23.50
C ARG A 146 -12.84 18.60 -23.62
N ARG A 147 -11.77 17.84 -23.55
CA ARG A 147 -10.39 18.32 -23.57
C ARG A 147 -9.61 17.90 -24.81
N LYS A 148 -10.26 17.25 -25.78
CA LYS A 148 -9.65 16.75 -27.03
C LYS A 148 -8.90 17.83 -27.83
N ARG A 149 -9.32 19.11 -27.74
CA ARG A 149 -8.62 20.21 -28.39
C ARG A 149 -7.26 20.52 -27.73
N ALA A 150 -7.17 20.39 -26.43
CA ALA A 150 -5.94 20.62 -25.67
C ALA A 150 -5.03 19.38 -25.64
N TYR A 151 -5.61 18.21 -25.75
CA TYR A 151 -4.94 16.90 -25.75
C TYR A 151 -5.45 16.09 -26.94
N PRO A 152 -4.94 16.31 -28.17
CA PRO A 152 -5.39 15.57 -29.35
C PRO A 152 -5.12 14.08 -29.26
N ASP A 153 -3.99 13.68 -28.64
CA ASP A 153 -3.66 12.30 -28.37
C ASP A 153 -4.24 11.87 -26.99
N PRO A 154 -5.02 10.79 -26.93
CA PRO A 154 -5.50 10.24 -25.65
C PRO A 154 -4.38 9.89 -24.66
N ALA A 155 -3.20 9.49 -25.13
CA ALA A 155 -2.04 9.20 -24.28
C ALA A 155 -1.56 10.44 -23.52
N ASP A 156 -1.50 11.59 -24.20
CA ASP A 156 -1.12 12.86 -23.56
C ASP A 156 -2.15 13.29 -22.50
N TYR A 157 -3.43 13.01 -22.75
CA TYR A 157 -4.47 13.25 -21.77
C TYR A 157 -4.27 12.41 -20.50
N VAL A 158 -4.01 11.11 -20.66
CA VAL A 158 -3.77 10.19 -19.54
C VAL A 158 -2.50 10.60 -18.78
N GLN A 159 -1.45 10.99 -19.50
CA GLN A 159 -0.21 11.49 -18.88
C GLN A 159 -0.45 12.77 -18.07
N ALA A 160 -1.24 13.71 -18.58
CA ALA A 160 -1.59 14.93 -17.86
C ALA A 160 -2.43 14.64 -16.58
N VAL A 161 -3.28 13.60 -16.59
CA VAL A 161 -3.99 13.14 -15.40
C VAL A 161 -3.02 12.51 -14.39
N ARG A 162 -2.07 11.68 -14.85
CA ARG A 162 -1.02 11.05 -14.03
C ARG A 162 -0.14 12.11 -13.35
N GLU A 163 0.23 13.15 -14.06
CA GLU A 163 1.02 14.28 -13.57
C GLU A 163 0.20 15.26 -12.71
N LYS A 164 -1.08 14.95 -12.43
CA LYS A 164 -2.01 15.81 -11.66
C LYS A 164 -2.23 17.21 -12.27
N LYS A 165 -1.87 17.43 -13.55
CA LYS A 165 -2.15 18.68 -14.27
C LYS A 165 -3.63 18.89 -14.54
N ILE A 166 -4.36 17.80 -14.73
CA ILE A 166 -5.80 17.76 -14.91
C ILE A 166 -6.40 16.62 -14.07
N ARG A 167 -7.71 16.67 -13.87
CA ARG A 167 -8.43 15.64 -13.12
C ARG A 167 -9.42 14.92 -14.04
N ASP A 168 -9.37 13.58 -14.02
CA ASP A 168 -10.40 12.68 -14.54
C ASP A 168 -10.90 11.79 -13.41
N GLN A 169 -12.21 11.77 -13.19
CA GLN A 169 -12.80 11.10 -12.03
C GLN A 169 -12.55 9.59 -12.04
N VAL A 170 -12.61 8.96 -13.22
CA VAL A 170 -12.48 7.50 -13.36
C VAL A 170 -11.01 7.09 -13.29
N ILE A 171 -10.15 7.73 -14.09
CA ILE A 171 -8.70 7.42 -14.09
C ILE A 171 -8.10 7.67 -12.71
N ASN A 172 -8.41 8.81 -12.07
CA ASN A 172 -7.88 9.09 -10.73
C ASN A 172 -8.36 8.07 -9.69
N PHE A 173 -9.64 7.63 -9.76
CA PHE A 173 -10.14 6.58 -8.88
C PHE A 173 -9.35 5.28 -9.07
N GLN A 174 -9.16 4.85 -10.32
CA GLN A 174 -8.44 3.61 -10.64
C GLN A 174 -6.96 3.67 -10.23
N MET A 175 -6.29 4.81 -10.44
CA MET A 175 -4.91 5.01 -9.98
C MET A 175 -4.82 5.01 -8.44
N ASN A 176 -5.77 5.62 -7.74
CA ASN A 176 -5.84 5.58 -6.27
C ASN A 176 -6.09 4.17 -5.73
N GLU A 177 -6.72 3.29 -6.53
CA GLU A 177 -6.82 1.86 -6.23
C GLU A 177 -5.55 1.07 -6.63
N GLY A 178 -4.45 1.73 -6.97
CA GLY A 178 -3.16 1.10 -7.27
C GLY A 178 -3.04 0.51 -8.69
N TYR A 179 -3.91 0.90 -9.62
CA TYR A 179 -3.77 0.49 -11.02
C TYR A 179 -2.96 1.52 -11.81
N GLU A 180 -2.14 1.03 -12.71
CA GLU A 180 -1.29 1.86 -13.56
C GLU A 180 -1.77 1.87 -15.01
N PRO A 181 -1.75 3.03 -15.67
CA PRO A 181 -1.97 3.10 -17.11
C PRO A 181 -0.85 2.39 -17.88
N ARG A 182 -1.21 1.50 -18.81
CA ARG A 182 -0.26 0.73 -19.65
C ARG A 182 -0.33 1.09 -21.13
N GLY A 183 -1.39 1.73 -21.56
CA GLY A 183 -1.57 2.13 -22.95
C GLY A 183 -2.99 2.61 -23.23
N ILE A 184 -3.23 2.97 -24.47
CA ILE A 184 -4.56 3.35 -24.97
C ILE A 184 -5.10 2.21 -25.84
N LEU A 185 -6.36 1.89 -25.63
CA LEU A 185 -7.13 1.01 -26.50
C LEU A 185 -8.01 1.90 -27.41
N PRO A 186 -7.64 2.09 -28.66
CA PRO A 186 -8.45 2.88 -29.59
C PRO A 186 -9.72 2.12 -29.94
N ASP A 187 -10.80 2.85 -30.18
CA ASP A 187 -12.10 2.32 -30.56
C ASP A 187 -12.62 1.18 -29.67
N TYR A 188 -12.25 1.22 -28.38
CA TYR A 188 -12.61 0.18 -27.41
C TYR A 188 -14.13 0.03 -27.24
N ILE A 189 -14.85 1.17 -27.12
CA ILE A 189 -16.32 1.26 -27.21
C ILE A 189 -16.63 2.46 -28.11
N PRO A 190 -16.84 2.25 -29.42
CA PRO A 190 -17.05 3.34 -30.37
C PRO A 190 -18.21 4.27 -30.01
N THR A 191 -19.22 3.76 -29.30
CA THR A 191 -20.41 4.52 -28.85
C THR A 191 -20.13 5.41 -27.65
N ASP A 192 -19.01 5.22 -26.91
CA ASP A 192 -18.63 6.06 -25.75
C ASP A 192 -18.09 7.43 -26.19
N ARG A 193 -19.01 8.36 -26.41
CA ARG A 193 -18.68 9.74 -26.83
C ARG A 193 -17.82 10.47 -25.81
N GLU A 194 -17.99 10.23 -24.51
CA GLU A 194 -17.25 10.93 -23.46
C GLU A 194 -15.76 10.60 -23.48
N SER A 195 -15.42 9.35 -23.77
CA SER A 195 -14.05 8.87 -23.94
C SER A 195 -13.56 8.97 -25.39
N GLY A 196 -14.38 9.50 -26.32
CA GLY A 196 -14.07 9.56 -27.74
C GLY A 196 -13.85 8.19 -28.40
N GLY A 197 -14.54 7.16 -27.92
CA GLY A 197 -14.41 5.77 -28.35
C GLY A 197 -13.26 5.00 -27.68
N ASN A 198 -12.28 5.70 -27.09
CA ASN A 198 -11.06 5.11 -26.54
C ASN A 198 -11.23 4.66 -25.08
N ALA A 199 -10.31 3.80 -24.64
CA ALA A 199 -10.15 3.48 -23.22
C ALA A 199 -8.67 3.45 -22.84
N VAL A 200 -8.38 3.62 -21.56
CA VAL A 200 -7.03 3.43 -21.02
C VAL A 200 -6.91 2.01 -20.47
N LEU A 201 -5.94 1.24 -20.97
CA LEU A 201 -5.62 -0.06 -20.42
C LEU A 201 -4.96 0.13 -19.06
N MET A 202 -5.64 -0.30 -18.01
CA MET A 202 -5.18 -0.22 -16.62
C MET A 202 -4.70 -1.60 -16.17
N TYR A 203 -3.62 -1.64 -15.40
CA TYR A 203 -3.08 -2.88 -14.87
C TYR A 203 -2.66 -2.74 -13.41
N TRP A 204 -2.99 -3.75 -12.62
CA TRP A 204 -2.49 -3.94 -11.26
C TRP A 204 -1.70 -5.24 -11.22
N THR A 205 -0.43 -5.15 -10.80
CA THR A 205 0.44 -6.32 -10.65
C THR A 205 0.09 -7.04 -9.35
N ASN A 206 -0.15 -8.35 -9.42
CA ASN A 206 -0.36 -9.15 -8.23
C ASN A 206 0.98 -9.38 -7.51
N PRO A 207 1.21 -8.79 -6.33
CA PRO A 207 2.47 -8.98 -5.60
C PRO A 207 2.65 -10.40 -5.04
N LEU A 208 1.60 -11.23 -5.11
CA LEU A 208 1.60 -12.63 -4.69
C LEU A 208 1.61 -13.60 -5.88
N ALA A 209 1.81 -13.10 -7.10
CA ALA A 209 1.85 -13.95 -8.28
C ALA A 209 3.07 -14.89 -8.28
N PRO A 210 2.94 -16.11 -8.85
CA PRO A 210 4.07 -16.98 -9.10
C PRO A 210 5.17 -16.28 -9.90
N LEU A 211 6.42 -16.53 -9.53
CA LEU A 211 7.57 -16.07 -10.31
C LEU A 211 7.56 -16.71 -11.68
N ASP A 212 7.62 -15.88 -12.73
CA ASP A 212 7.62 -16.38 -14.11
C ASP A 212 9.00 -16.91 -14.48
N THR A 213 9.09 -18.24 -14.65
CA THR A 213 10.32 -18.92 -15.08
C THR A 213 10.62 -18.75 -16.57
N GLY A 214 10.25 -17.63 -17.20
CA GLY A 214 10.75 -17.36 -18.54
C GLY A 214 9.86 -16.65 -19.56
N LYS A 215 8.66 -16.18 -19.21
CA LYS A 215 7.84 -15.40 -20.15
C LYS A 215 7.59 -14.00 -19.61
N SER A 216 8.22 -12.99 -20.21
CA SER A 216 7.94 -11.58 -19.88
C SER A 216 6.57 -11.16 -20.42
N VAL A 217 5.75 -10.53 -19.60
CA VAL A 217 4.50 -9.89 -20.02
C VAL A 217 4.86 -8.61 -20.81
N PRO A 218 4.42 -8.46 -22.07
CA PRO A 218 4.71 -7.26 -22.85
C PRO A 218 4.15 -6.01 -22.14
N GLY A 219 5.00 -5.01 -21.95
CA GLY A 219 4.64 -3.73 -21.31
C GLY A 219 4.85 -3.65 -19.79
N LEU A 220 5.26 -4.71 -19.12
CA LEU A 220 5.79 -4.65 -17.74
C LEU A 220 7.23 -4.15 -17.80
N LYS A 221 7.43 -2.85 -17.63
CA LYS A 221 8.72 -2.30 -17.21
C LYS A 221 8.82 -2.45 -15.69
N GLU A 222 9.95 -3.01 -15.28
CA GLU A 222 10.43 -3.17 -13.91
C GLU A 222 9.83 -4.35 -13.15
N ARG A 223 10.57 -5.43 -13.23
CA ARG A 223 10.50 -6.58 -12.31
C ARG A 223 10.92 -6.07 -10.93
N VAL A 224 10.18 -6.42 -9.90
CA VAL A 224 10.69 -6.30 -8.53
C VAL A 224 12.06 -7.00 -8.50
N PRO A 225 13.13 -6.37 -8.01
CA PRO A 225 14.45 -6.98 -8.02
C PRO A 225 14.42 -8.32 -7.27
N SER A 226 15.23 -9.27 -7.70
CA SER A 226 15.31 -10.58 -7.06
C SER A 226 15.84 -10.51 -5.62
N SER A 227 16.61 -9.47 -5.32
CA SER A 227 17.21 -9.20 -4.02
C SER A 227 17.22 -7.70 -3.74
N VAL A 228 17.03 -7.33 -2.49
CA VAL A 228 17.04 -5.96 -1.99
C VAL A 228 17.99 -5.89 -0.80
N ARG A 229 18.93 -4.95 -0.82
CA ARG A 229 19.84 -4.72 0.32
C ARG A 229 19.24 -3.66 1.24
N VAL A 230 19.06 -4.02 2.50
CA VAL A 230 18.43 -3.17 3.51
C VAL A 230 19.40 -2.90 4.65
N ALA A 231 19.52 -1.64 5.02
CA ALA A 231 20.24 -1.16 6.19
C ALA A 231 19.26 -0.67 7.26
N THR A 232 19.57 -0.95 8.53
CA THR A 232 18.82 -0.40 9.66
C THR A 232 19.78 0.19 10.69
N VAL A 233 19.53 1.44 11.04
CA VAL A 233 20.37 2.21 11.96
C VAL A 233 19.87 2.04 13.39
N GLN A 234 20.76 1.71 14.30
CA GLN A 234 20.58 1.89 15.75
C GLN A 234 21.16 3.23 16.12
N PHE A 235 20.29 4.25 16.14
CA PHE A 235 20.70 5.64 16.26
C PHE A 235 20.88 6.03 17.73
N GLN A 236 22.03 6.60 18.05
CA GLN A 236 22.30 7.09 19.39
C GLN A 236 21.96 8.56 19.53
N MET A 237 20.95 8.86 20.32
CA MET A 237 20.67 10.22 20.76
C MET A 237 21.78 10.74 21.67
N ARG A 238 22.20 11.98 21.42
CA ARG A 238 23.22 12.68 22.21
C ARG A 238 22.90 14.16 22.28
N LYS A 239 23.57 14.87 23.17
CA LYS A 239 23.47 16.32 23.21
C LYS A 239 24.17 16.91 21.98
N ILE A 240 23.44 17.74 21.23
CA ILE A 240 23.92 18.54 20.12
C ILE A 240 23.72 20.04 20.40
N GLU A 241 24.45 20.89 19.71
CA GLU A 241 24.39 22.35 19.86
C GLU A 241 23.72 23.04 18.68
N THR A 242 23.66 22.38 17.52
CA THR A 242 23.06 22.93 16.30
C THR A 242 22.33 21.84 15.51
N ILE A 243 21.37 22.24 14.70
CA ILE A 243 20.68 21.32 13.78
C ILE A 243 21.64 20.76 12.73
N ASP A 244 22.69 21.51 12.34
CA ASP A 244 23.67 21.01 11.38
C ASP A 244 24.47 19.82 11.92
N GLN A 245 24.65 19.74 13.25
CA GLN A 245 25.25 18.55 13.89
C GLN A 245 24.32 17.33 13.80
N PHE A 246 23.01 17.53 13.95
CA PHE A 246 22.02 16.49 13.73
C PHE A 246 22.04 16.01 12.26
N GLU A 247 21.99 16.95 11.32
CA GLU A 247 22.04 16.66 9.91
C GLU A 247 23.31 15.89 9.52
N ALA A 248 24.47 16.29 10.04
CA ALA A 248 25.74 15.60 9.80
C ALA A 248 25.78 14.18 10.39
N GLN A 249 25.16 13.95 11.56
CA GLN A 249 25.04 12.61 12.15
C GLN A 249 24.13 11.70 11.32
N VAL A 250 23.01 12.22 10.83
CA VAL A 250 22.08 11.49 9.96
C VAL A 250 22.71 11.19 8.61
N GLU A 251 23.35 12.20 7.98
CA GLU A 251 24.03 12.04 6.71
C GLU A 251 25.15 10.97 6.78
N TYR A 252 25.92 10.92 7.87
CA TYR A 252 26.94 9.89 8.08
C TYR A 252 26.37 8.47 7.95
N TRP A 253 25.20 8.18 8.54
CA TRP A 253 24.60 6.85 8.44
C TRP A 253 24.00 6.57 7.07
N ILE A 254 23.51 7.60 6.38
CA ILE A 254 23.04 7.47 4.99
C ILE A 254 24.22 7.16 4.07
N ASP A 255 25.34 7.88 4.23
CA ASP A 255 26.58 7.68 3.49
C ASP A 255 27.11 6.25 3.67
N VAL A 256 27.21 5.79 4.93
CA VAL A 256 27.58 4.39 5.22
C VAL A 256 26.65 3.39 4.52
N ALA A 257 25.33 3.58 4.60
CA ALA A 257 24.39 2.68 3.95
C ALA A 257 24.54 2.69 2.42
N ALA A 258 24.80 3.86 1.84
CA ALA A 258 25.02 4.04 0.39
C ALA A 258 26.35 3.41 -0.06
N ASP A 259 27.43 3.55 0.72
CA ASP A 259 28.72 2.90 0.44
C ASP A 259 28.61 1.37 0.41
N TYR A 260 27.70 0.81 1.19
CA TYR A 260 27.36 -0.62 1.13
C TYR A 260 26.33 -0.96 0.06
N GLU A 261 26.02 -0.03 -0.84
CA GLU A 261 25.04 -0.21 -1.94
C GLU A 261 23.65 -0.65 -1.44
N SER A 262 23.20 -0.11 -0.30
CA SER A 262 21.88 -0.44 0.23
C SER A 262 20.76 0.24 -0.58
N ASP A 263 19.68 -0.48 -0.83
CA ASP A 263 18.48 0.06 -1.46
C ASP A 263 17.62 0.86 -0.47
N PHE A 264 17.67 0.47 0.80
CA PHE A 264 16.96 1.14 1.89
C PHE A 264 17.88 1.39 3.08
N VAL A 265 17.66 2.52 3.74
CA VAL A 265 18.15 2.77 5.11
C VAL A 265 16.98 3.19 6.00
N ALA A 266 16.88 2.59 7.20
CA ALA A 266 15.82 2.89 8.16
C ALA A 266 16.39 3.60 9.41
N PHE A 267 15.72 4.67 9.81
CA PHE A 267 15.94 5.43 11.04
C PHE A 267 14.83 5.17 12.06
N PRO A 268 15.07 5.39 13.36
CA PRO A 268 14.12 5.03 14.39
C PRO A 268 13.00 6.06 14.63
N GLU A 269 12.03 5.65 15.44
CA GLU A 269 10.97 6.53 15.92
C GLU A 269 11.50 7.66 16.78
N LEU A 270 10.98 8.88 16.59
CA LEU A 270 11.23 10.05 17.44
C LEU A 270 12.72 10.44 17.62
N PHE A 271 13.61 9.95 16.79
CA PHE A 271 15.04 10.29 16.89
C PHE A 271 15.30 11.78 16.71
N THR A 272 14.40 12.50 16.05
CA THR A 272 14.45 13.96 15.89
C THR A 272 14.24 14.71 17.22
N LEU A 273 13.81 14.04 18.30
CA LEU A 273 13.75 14.65 19.62
C LEU A 273 15.14 15.05 20.14
N GLU A 274 16.21 14.55 19.54
CA GLU A 274 17.58 15.02 19.78
C GLU A 274 17.74 16.53 19.59
N LEU A 275 16.97 17.12 18.65
CA LEU A 275 16.95 18.56 18.40
C LEU A 275 16.50 19.40 19.62
N LEU A 276 15.79 18.80 20.58
CA LEU A 276 15.43 19.48 21.84
C LEU A 276 16.65 19.77 22.71
N SER A 277 17.78 19.09 22.50
CA SER A 277 19.01 19.37 23.25
C SER A 277 19.64 20.71 22.87
N ILE A 278 19.23 21.33 21.77
CA ILE A 278 19.64 22.67 21.32
C ILE A 278 19.01 23.75 22.20
N GLU A 279 17.83 23.47 22.78
CA GLU A 279 17.09 24.43 23.57
C GLU A 279 17.81 24.69 24.92
N GLU A 280 17.99 25.96 25.27
CA GLU A 280 18.68 26.35 26.51
C GLU A 280 17.88 26.00 27.78
N LYS A 281 16.56 25.90 27.65
CA LYS A 281 15.64 25.63 28.76
C LYS A 281 14.98 24.28 28.60
N LYS A 282 14.83 23.56 29.71
CA LYS A 282 13.98 22.35 29.74
C LYS A 282 12.52 22.74 29.50
N LEU A 283 11.96 22.30 28.37
CA LEU A 283 10.58 22.53 28.00
C LEU A 283 9.66 21.53 28.69
N GLN A 284 8.42 21.93 28.94
CA GLN A 284 7.37 20.99 29.35
C GLN A 284 7.03 20.04 28.19
N PRO A 285 6.58 18.79 28.47
CA PRO A 285 6.40 17.78 27.42
C PRO A 285 5.59 18.22 26.21
N VAL A 286 4.48 18.92 26.41
CA VAL A 286 3.64 19.42 25.29
C VAL A 286 4.38 20.51 24.51
N GLU A 287 5.03 21.44 25.20
CA GLU A 287 5.81 22.53 24.58
C GLU A 287 6.99 21.95 23.77
N ALA A 288 7.65 20.91 24.31
CA ALA A 288 8.75 20.23 23.63
C ALA A 288 8.30 19.62 22.30
N ILE A 289 7.17 18.93 22.28
CA ILE A 289 6.63 18.32 21.06
C ILE A 289 6.15 19.37 20.05
N GLU A 290 5.56 20.46 20.53
CA GLU A 290 5.21 21.59 19.66
C GLU A 290 6.44 22.25 19.05
N LYS A 291 7.53 22.37 19.84
CA LYS A 291 8.80 22.91 19.37
C LYS A 291 9.45 22.03 18.30
N ILE A 292 9.45 20.69 18.48
CA ILE A 292 9.96 19.76 17.47
C ILE A 292 9.19 19.89 16.16
N ALA A 293 7.88 20.07 16.21
CA ALA A 293 7.07 20.25 15.01
C ALA A 293 7.43 21.51 14.18
N GLU A 294 8.19 22.46 14.72
CA GLU A 294 8.71 23.60 13.97
C GLU A 294 9.85 23.21 13.03
N TYR A 295 10.56 22.11 13.32
CA TYR A 295 11.64 21.59 12.49
C TYR A 295 11.16 20.72 11.33
N THR A 296 9.86 20.43 11.21
CA THR A 296 9.32 19.47 10.21
C THR A 296 9.75 19.80 8.78
N GLU A 297 9.61 21.06 8.35
CA GLU A 297 9.91 21.47 6.97
C GLU A 297 11.39 21.25 6.65
N ARG A 298 12.30 21.73 7.51
CA ARG A 298 13.76 21.54 7.34
C ARG A 298 14.15 20.06 7.36
N PHE A 299 13.57 19.28 8.27
CA PHE A 299 13.80 17.84 8.35
C PHE A 299 13.39 17.13 7.06
N VAL A 300 12.18 17.41 6.55
CA VAL A 300 11.67 16.80 5.32
C VAL A 300 12.51 17.18 4.10
N GLU A 301 12.86 18.47 3.96
CA GLU A 301 13.71 18.94 2.86
C GLU A 301 15.12 18.33 2.90
N PHE A 302 15.71 18.23 4.09
CA PHE A 302 17.02 17.60 4.28
C PHE A 302 16.98 16.13 3.87
N MET A 303 16.07 15.34 4.42
CA MET A 303 15.98 13.90 4.16
C MET A 303 15.65 13.58 2.70
N GLN A 304 14.77 14.37 2.07
CA GLN A 304 14.45 14.22 0.65
C GLN A 304 15.69 14.48 -0.23
N ARG A 305 16.46 15.53 0.08
CA ARG A 305 17.71 15.82 -0.61
C ARG A 305 18.71 14.67 -0.45
N MET A 306 18.82 14.09 0.74
CA MET A 306 19.70 12.95 1.00
C MET A 306 19.29 11.71 0.20
N ALA A 307 18.00 11.37 0.15
CA ALA A 307 17.49 10.23 -0.62
C ALA A 307 17.89 10.30 -2.11
N VAL A 308 17.75 11.48 -2.71
CA VAL A 308 18.12 11.73 -4.11
C VAL A 308 19.64 11.75 -4.29
N SER A 309 20.38 12.45 -3.42
CA SER A 309 21.84 12.62 -3.54
C SER A 309 22.60 11.32 -3.39
N TYR A 310 22.18 10.47 -2.47
CA TYR A 310 22.80 9.16 -2.20
C TYR A 310 22.15 8.00 -2.97
N ASN A 311 21.13 8.28 -3.79
CA ASN A 311 20.38 7.29 -4.57
C ASN A 311 19.86 6.11 -3.73
N ILE A 312 19.33 6.39 -2.54
CA ILE A 312 18.86 5.41 -1.57
C ILE A 312 17.44 5.75 -1.08
N ASN A 313 16.59 4.75 -0.89
CA ASN A 313 15.29 4.95 -0.26
C ASN A 313 15.47 5.07 1.26
N ILE A 314 14.94 6.12 1.88
CA ILE A 314 15.11 6.38 3.30
C ILE A 314 13.77 6.24 4.03
N ILE A 315 13.70 5.31 4.99
CA ILE A 315 12.66 5.33 6.01
C ILE A 315 13.14 6.29 7.09
N GLY A 316 12.70 7.53 7.04
CA GLY A 316 13.19 8.64 7.86
C GLY A 316 12.73 8.59 9.32
N GLY A 317 12.51 7.37 9.85
CA GLY A 317 11.99 7.21 11.20
C GLY A 317 10.63 7.86 11.38
N SER A 318 10.40 8.46 12.54
CA SER A 318 9.20 9.28 12.72
C SER A 318 9.49 10.60 13.43
N HIS A 319 8.63 11.57 13.18
CA HIS A 319 8.75 12.96 13.62
C HIS A 319 7.40 13.50 14.08
N PRO A 320 7.32 14.18 15.24
CA PRO A 320 6.13 14.90 15.66
C PRO A 320 5.81 16.04 14.69
N THR A 321 4.67 15.96 14.03
CA THR A 321 4.29 16.90 12.97
C THR A 321 2.96 17.55 13.26
N ARG A 322 2.86 18.86 13.00
CA ARG A 322 1.62 19.63 13.12
C ARG A 322 0.73 19.43 11.92
N VAL A 323 -0.41 18.76 12.13
CA VAL A 323 -1.41 18.48 11.10
C VAL A 323 -2.55 19.51 11.20
N LYS A 324 -2.88 20.17 10.09
CA LYS A 324 -4.00 21.10 9.99
C LYS A 324 -5.32 20.36 9.76
N LEU A 325 -6.31 20.55 10.62
CA LEU A 325 -7.63 19.91 10.55
C LEU A 325 -8.70 20.78 9.84
N GLY A 326 -8.34 21.97 9.40
CA GLY A 326 -9.29 22.98 8.90
C GLY A 326 -9.86 23.85 10.02
N GLN A 327 -10.56 24.92 9.63
CA GLN A 327 -11.16 25.89 10.56
C GLN A 327 -10.18 26.48 11.62
N GLY A 328 -8.89 26.59 11.27
CA GLY A 328 -7.85 27.09 12.17
C GLY A 328 -7.41 26.12 13.28
N LYS A 329 -7.94 24.90 13.31
CA LYS A 329 -7.53 23.86 14.27
C LYS A 329 -6.34 23.08 13.74
N SER A 330 -5.45 22.68 14.64
CA SER A 330 -4.33 21.79 14.36
C SER A 330 -4.10 20.84 15.53
N GLU A 331 -3.43 19.75 15.26
CA GLU A 331 -2.99 18.78 16.28
C GLU A 331 -1.61 18.22 15.92
N ILE A 332 -0.92 17.65 16.89
CA ILE A 332 0.34 16.98 16.65
C ILE A 332 0.10 15.48 16.48
N ARG A 333 0.71 14.92 15.43
CA ARG A 333 0.76 13.48 15.17
C ARG A 333 2.21 13.01 15.04
N ASN A 334 2.43 11.77 15.41
CA ASN A 334 3.70 11.11 15.15
C ASN A 334 3.65 10.53 13.72
N ILE A 335 4.47 11.07 12.81
CA ILE A 335 4.44 10.73 11.38
C ILE A 335 5.78 10.14 10.95
N ALA A 336 5.76 8.94 10.39
CA ALA A 336 6.89 8.38 9.68
C ALA A 336 6.91 8.88 8.24
N TYR A 337 8.05 9.44 7.84
CA TYR A 337 8.30 9.89 6.49
C TYR A 337 9.13 8.85 5.74
N THR A 338 8.71 8.53 4.52
CA THR A 338 9.48 7.70 3.60
C THR A 338 9.88 8.55 2.40
N PHE A 339 11.18 8.69 2.21
CA PHE A 339 11.78 9.47 1.13
C PHE A 339 12.35 8.50 0.10
N LEU A 340 11.79 8.52 -1.10
CA LEU A 340 12.27 7.63 -2.16
C LEU A 340 13.35 8.31 -3.00
N ARG A 341 14.24 7.51 -3.55
CA ARG A 341 15.35 7.98 -4.39
C ARG A 341 14.93 8.63 -5.70
N ASP A 342 13.64 8.49 -6.08
CA ASP A 342 13.04 9.23 -7.19
C ASP A 342 12.59 10.66 -6.83
N GLY A 343 12.81 11.08 -5.57
CA GLY A 343 12.41 12.37 -5.02
C GLY A 343 10.98 12.43 -4.49
N SER A 344 10.22 11.34 -4.51
CA SER A 344 8.89 11.31 -3.89
C SER A 344 8.97 11.12 -2.37
N THR A 345 8.00 11.68 -1.66
CA THR A 345 7.89 11.57 -0.20
C THR A 345 6.50 11.07 0.18
N HIS A 346 6.46 10.11 1.11
CA HIS A 346 5.23 9.52 1.63
C HIS A 346 5.16 9.67 3.14
N GLU A 347 3.94 9.83 3.66
CA GLU A 347 3.66 9.96 5.09
C GLU A 347 2.86 8.77 5.59
N THR A 348 3.28 8.21 6.72
CA THR A 348 2.52 7.21 7.48
C THR A 348 2.32 7.71 8.89
N GLN A 349 1.08 7.90 9.29
CA GLN A 349 0.73 8.40 10.62
C GLN A 349 0.63 7.24 11.61
N LYS A 350 1.20 7.40 12.82
CA LYS A 350 1.01 6.43 13.90
C LYS A 350 -0.46 6.31 14.25
N LEU A 351 -1.01 5.11 14.16
CA LEU A 351 -2.42 4.87 14.44
C LEU A 351 -2.69 4.72 15.94
N HIS A 352 -1.74 4.11 16.64
CA HIS A 352 -1.85 3.80 18.06
C HIS A 352 -0.77 4.53 18.87
N PRO A 353 -0.94 5.85 19.16
CA PRO A 353 -0.05 6.49 20.13
C PRO A 353 -0.14 5.77 21.47
N THR A 354 1.00 5.55 22.12
CA THR A 354 1.05 4.92 23.44
C THR A 354 0.28 5.74 24.49
N PRO A 355 -0.12 5.16 25.61
CA PRO A 355 -0.70 5.92 26.71
C PRO A 355 0.17 7.11 27.15
N SER A 356 1.51 6.97 27.13
CA SER A 356 2.46 8.03 27.46
C SER A 356 2.44 9.16 26.43
N GLU A 357 2.49 8.85 25.13
CA GLU A 357 2.38 9.86 24.06
C GLU A 357 1.07 10.64 24.14
N ARG A 358 -0.06 9.97 24.41
CA ARG A 358 -1.36 10.65 24.56
C ARG A 358 -1.42 11.54 25.82
N ARG A 359 -0.88 11.05 26.92
CA ARG A 359 -0.99 11.72 28.24
C ARG A 359 0.00 12.88 28.39
N TRP A 360 1.27 12.64 28.03
CA TRP A 360 2.35 13.59 28.28
C TRP A 360 2.58 14.54 27.12
N TRP A 361 2.49 14.04 25.88
CA TRP A 361 2.80 14.80 24.68
C TRP A 361 1.56 15.23 23.89
N ASN A 362 0.37 14.80 24.31
CA ASN A 362 -0.91 15.11 23.64
C ASN A 362 -0.92 14.69 22.14
N ILE A 363 -0.09 13.72 21.76
CA ILE A 363 -0.04 13.19 20.38
C ILE A 363 -1.35 12.44 20.06
N LYS A 364 -1.91 12.74 18.88
CA LYS A 364 -3.16 12.15 18.39
C LYS A 364 -2.88 10.99 17.43
N GLY A 365 -3.78 10.02 17.44
CA GLY A 365 -3.77 8.93 16.47
C GLY A 365 -4.10 9.40 15.07
N GLY A 366 -3.46 8.78 14.09
CA GLY A 366 -3.68 9.04 12.67
C GLY A 366 -4.82 8.22 12.08
N TYR A 367 -4.93 8.29 10.76
CA TYR A 367 -5.95 7.60 9.97
C TYR A 367 -5.31 6.92 8.76
N GLY A 368 -5.72 5.70 8.51
CA GLY A 368 -5.31 4.94 7.33
C GLY A 368 -3.91 4.32 7.43
N ALA A 369 -3.76 3.20 6.78
CA ALA A 369 -2.50 2.52 6.57
C ALA A 369 -2.45 2.04 5.12
N ASN A 370 -1.51 2.59 4.36
CA ASN A 370 -1.36 2.30 2.95
C ASN A 370 0.04 1.77 2.66
N VAL A 371 0.11 0.87 1.71
CA VAL A 371 1.37 0.41 1.14
C VAL A 371 1.99 1.53 0.31
N ILE A 372 3.29 1.67 0.40
CA ILE A 372 4.10 2.60 -0.38
C ILE A 372 4.73 1.81 -1.53
N PRO A 373 4.42 2.12 -2.79
CA PRO A 373 5.09 1.52 -3.93
C PRO A 373 6.52 2.06 -4.02
N THR A 374 7.48 1.16 -4.21
CA THR A 374 8.89 1.52 -4.44
C THR A 374 9.45 0.72 -5.61
N ASP A 375 10.58 1.14 -6.13
CA ASP A 375 11.32 0.41 -7.16
C ASP A 375 11.87 -0.95 -6.69
N CYS A 376 11.90 -1.17 -5.37
CA CYS A 376 12.31 -2.43 -4.74
C CYS A 376 11.10 -3.27 -4.26
N GLY A 377 9.90 -2.96 -4.74
CA GLY A 377 8.64 -3.59 -4.36
C GLY A 377 7.87 -2.80 -3.30
N PRO A 378 6.62 -3.19 -3.05
CA PRO A 378 5.74 -2.49 -2.13
C PRO A 378 6.15 -2.72 -0.67
N ILE A 379 6.19 -1.65 0.11
CA ILE A 379 6.55 -1.66 1.52
C ILE A 379 5.42 -1.13 2.40
N GLY A 380 5.43 -1.50 3.68
CA GLY A 380 4.57 -0.91 4.70
C GLY A 380 5.39 -0.30 5.84
N VAL A 381 4.88 0.73 6.49
CA VAL A 381 5.49 1.32 7.68
C VAL A 381 4.51 1.23 8.84
N MET A 382 4.99 0.79 10.01
CA MET A 382 4.25 0.71 11.27
C MET A 382 5.13 1.32 12.36
N ILE A 383 4.61 2.26 13.13
CA ILE A 383 5.43 2.98 14.09
C ILE A 383 5.34 2.32 15.48
N CYS A 384 6.42 1.67 15.93
CA CYS A 384 6.59 1.14 17.28
C CYS A 384 5.37 0.34 17.78
N TYR A 385 4.54 0.94 18.63
CA TYR A 385 3.35 0.32 19.21
C TYR A 385 2.36 -0.21 18.16
N ASP A 386 2.33 0.36 16.96
CA ASP A 386 1.52 -0.15 15.84
C ASP A 386 1.87 -1.60 15.49
N SER A 387 3.11 -2.02 15.70
CA SER A 387 3.56 -3.40 15.46
C SER A 387 2.94 -4.43 16.40
N GLU A 388 2.42 -4.01 17.54
CA GLU A 388 1.76 -4.90 18.51
C GLU A 388 0.33 -5.30 18.08
N PHE A 389 -0.22 -4.67 17.01
CA PHE A 389 -1.56 -4.93 16.46
C PHE A 389 -1.46 -5.77 15.17
N PRO A 390 -1.76 -7.10 15.23
CA PRO A 390 -1.62 -7.99 14.08
C PRO A 390 -2.50 -7.61 12.89
N GLU A 391 -3.64 -6.98 13.14
CA GLU A 391 -4.58 -6.55 12.12
C GLU A 391 -3.94 -5.55 11.15
N LEU A 392 -3.09 -4.64 11.67
CA LEU A 392 -2.46 -3.61 10.88
C LEU A 392 -1.43 -4.20 9.91
N SER A 393 -0.53 -5.06 10.39
CA SER A 393 0.44 -5.74 9.55
C SER A 393 -0.24 -6.60 8.48
N ARG A 394 -1.31 -7.31 8.88
CA ARG A 394 -2.12 -8.11 7.95
C ARG A 394 -2.79 -7.24 6.89
N HIS A 395 -3.27 -6.06 7.27
CA HIS A 395 -3.87 -5.10 6.33
C HIS A 395 -2.85 -4.62 5.29
N LEU A 396 -1.63 -4.27 5.71
CA LEU A 396 -0.56 -3.84 4.81
C LEU A 396 -0.12 -4.98 3.88
N VAL A 397 0.07 -6.20 4.41
CA VAL A 397 0.45 -7.36 3.57
C VAL A 397 -0.68 -7.76 2.61
N ASN A 398 -1.95 -7.64 3.00
CA ASN A 398 -3.07 -7.84 2.08
C ASN A 398 -3.13 -6.79 0.95
N GLN A 399 -2.52 -5.64 1.12
CA GLN A 399 -2.32 -4.63 0.06
C GLN A 399 -1.08 -4.92 -0.79
N GLY A 400 -0.26 -5.91 -0.42
CA GLY A 400 0.89 -6.37 -1.17
C GLY A 400 2.26 -6.07 -0.55
N ALA A 401 2.36 -5.54 0.67
CA ALA A 401 3.64 -5.28 1.29
C ALA A 401 4.52 -6.53 1.37
N LEU A 402 5.75 -6.43 0.89
CA LEU A 402 6.77 -7.48 0.96
C LEU A 402 7.68 -7.29 2.17
N MET A 403 7.89 -6.04 2.54
CA MET A 403 8.70 -5.61 3.67
C MET A 403 7.88 -4.66 4.56
N LEU A 404 8.01 -4.80 5.86
CA LEU A 404 7.43 -3.90 6.86
C LEU A 404 8.56 -3.22 7.63
N PHE A 405 8.57 -1.90 7.64
CA PHE A 405 9.54 -1.11 8.40
C PHE A 405 8.89 -0.65 9.70
N VAL A 406 9.61 -0.85 10.80
CA VAL A 406 9.14 -0.56 12.16
C VAL A 406 10.16 0.31 12.88
N PRO A 407 10.14 1.63 12.68
CA PRO A 407 10.85 2.55 13.55
C PRO A 407 10.27 2.48 14.97
N PHE A 408 11.13 2.38 15.99
CA PHE A 408 10.68 2.29 17.37
C PHE A 408 11.57 3.07 18.33
N CYS A 409 10.97 3.48 19.46
CA CYS A 409 11.63 4.14 20.57
C CYS A 409 11.09 3.51 21.86
N THR A 410 11.96 2.82 22.60
CA THR A 410 11.61 2.14 23.86
C THR A 410 12.61 2.48 24.96
N ASP A 411 12.09 2.68 26.16
CA ASP A 411 12.85 3.11 27.35
C ASP A 411 13.46 1.94 28.14
N GLU A 412 12.82 0.77 28.08
CA GLU A 412 13.24 -0.40 28.85
C GLU A 412 13.34 -1.65 27.96
N ARG A 413 14.19 -2.60 28.39
CA ARG A 413 14.28 -3.92 27.75
C ARG A 413 12.91 -4.60 27.61
N ARG A 414 12.03 -4.45 28.57
CA ARG A 414 10.66 -5.02 28.54
C ARG A 414 9.83 -4.43 27.39
N GLY A 415 9.90 -3.10 27.18
CA GLY A 415 9.26 -2.42 26.07
C GLY A 415 9.82 -2.88 24.73
N PHE A 416 11.12 -2.92 24.60
CA PHE A 416 11.81 -3.46 23.43
C PHE A 416 11.39 -4.90 23.11
N LEU A 417 11.35 -5.80 24.10
CA LEU A 417 10.98 -7.20 23.87
C LEU A 417 9.57 -7.36 23.35
N ARG A 418 8.61 -6.51 23.77
CA ARG A 418 7.26 -6.53 23.18
C ARG A 418 7.32 -6.23 21.68
N VAL A 419 7.98 -5.15 21.29
CA VAL A 419 8.16 -4.79 19.87
C VAL A 419 8.87 -5.91 19.12
N ARG A 420 9.98 -6.44 19.66
CA ARG A 420 10.77 -7.50 19.03
C ARG A 420 9.95 -8.76 18.78
N TYR A 421 9.23 -9.26 19.79
CA TYR A 421 8.44 -10.47 19.68
C TYR A 421 7.26 -10.29 18.71
N CYS A 422 6.59 -9.14 18.76
CA CYS A 422 5.55 -8.81 17.81
C CYS A 422 6.09 -8.73 16.38
N CYS A 423 7.20 -8.06 16.14
CA CYS A 423 7.82 -7.96 14.81
C CYS A 423 8.23 -9.33 14.26
N GLN A 424 8.78 -10.22 15.09
CA GLN A 424 9.05 -11.60 14.67
C GLN A 424 7.76 -12.36 14.30
N ALA A 425 6.70 -12.21 15.10
CA ALA A 425 5.40 -12.79 14.76
C ALA A 425 4.86 -12.24 13.43
N ARG A 426 5.01 -10.92 13.18
CA ARG A 426 4.57 -10.29 11.91
C ARG A 426 5.34 -10.88 10.72
N ALA A 427 6.64 -11.11 10.84
CA ALA A 427 7.44 -11.73 9.78
C ALA A 427 6.96 -13.16 9.48
N VAL A 428 6.69 -13.96 10.51
CA VAL A 428 6.25 -15.36 10.39
C VAL A 428 4.83 -15.45 9.82
N GLU A 429 3.86 -14.82 10.47
CA GLU A 429 2.44 -14.97 10.15
C GLU A 429 2.03 -14.31 8.82
N ASN A 430 2.79 -13.31 8.36
CA ASN A 430 2.56 -12.62 7.11
C ASN A 430 3.53 -13.03 6.00
N GLN A 431 4.47 -13.93 6.29
CA GLN A 431 5.51 -14.35 5.35
C GLN A 431 6.11 -13.12 4.62
N CYS A 432 6.63 -12.16 5.38
CA CYS A 432 7.24 -10.92 4.91
C CYS A 432 8.52 -10.63 5.70
N TYR A 433 9.36 -9.75 5.17
CA TYR A 433 10.47 -9.22 5.95
C TYR A 433 9.98 -8.11 6.88
N VAL A 434 10.61 -8.01 8.07
CA VAL A 434 10.32 -6.92 9.01
C VAL A 434 11.65 -6.29 9.44
N VAL A 435 11.77 -4.98 9.22
CA VAL A 435 12.98 -4.21 9.54
C VAL A 435 12.68 -3.30 10.71
N THR A 436 13.35 -3.51 11.82
CA THR A 436 13.19 -2.69 13.03
C THR A 436 14.37 -1.75 13.19
N SER A 437 14.13 -0.48 13.51
CA SER A 437 15.15 0.53 13.76
C SER A 437 14.87 1.22 15.10
N GLY A 438 15.81 1.17 16.02
CA GLY A 438 15.63 1.62 17.40
C GLY A 438 16.58 2.72 17.85
N VAL A 439 16.10 3.53 18.78
CA VAL A 439 16.89 4.58 19.44
C VAL A 439 17.64 4.03 20.63
N VAL A 440 18.88 4.47 20.82
CA VAL A 440 19.71 4.26 22.01
C VAL A 440 20.26 5.58 22.54
N GLY A 441 20.99 5.55 23.65
CA GLY A 441 21.50 6.76 24.28
C GLY A 441 20.47 7.44 25.19
N ASN A 442 20.71 8.68 25.51
CA ASN A 442 19.84 9.46 26.38
C ASN A 442 19.95 10.98 26.14
N LEU A 443 18.91 11.71 26.53
CA LEU A 443 18.87 13.17 26.52
C LEU A 443 18.48 13.68 27.93
N PRO A 444 19.46 13.89 28.84
CA PRO A 444 19.17 14.18 30.25
C PRO A 444 18.34 15.44 30.49
N ASN A 445 18.37 16.39 29.55
CA ASN A 445 17.63 17.65 29.63
C ASN A 445 16.27 17.63 28.96
N VAL A 446 15.90 16.50 28.34
CA VAL A 446 14.61 16.31 27.65
C VAL A 446 13.78 15.35 28.47
N GLU A 447 12.63 15.81 28.95
CA GLU A 447 11.74 15.01 29.79
C GLU A 447 11.19 13.81 29.02
N ASN A 448 11.15 12.64 29.68
CA ASN A 448 10.76 11.34 29.11
C ASN A 448 11.74 10.77 28.05
N MET A 449 12.98 11.30 27.95
CA MET A 449 14.03 10.81 27.06
C MET A 449 15.31 10.45 27.83
N ASP A 450 15.16 10.02 29.09
CA ASP A 450 16.26 9.78 30.02
C ASP A 450 16.99 8.46 29.74
N VAL A 451 16.31 7.45 29.23
CA VAL A 451 16.86 6.10 28.97
C VAL A 451 16.21 5.51 27.73
N HIS A 452 17.02 4.86 26.89
CA HIS A 452 16.55 4.09 25.75
C HIS A 452 17.18 2.70 25.73
N TYR A 453 16.43 1.72 25.28
CA TYR A 453 16.91 0.36 25.06
C TYR A 453 16.46 -0.13 23.69
N ALA A 454 17.42 -0.51 22.85
CA ALA A 454 17.15 -1.06 21.55
C ALA A 454 18.16 -2.13 21.12
N GLU A 455 17.70 -2.97 20.23
CA GLU A 455 18.45 -3.90 19.39
C GLU A 455 17.73 -3.92 18.02
N SER A 456 18.27 -3.17 17.07
CA SER A 456 17.70 -3.08 15.72
C SER A 456 17.93 -4.37 14.96
N ALA A 457 17.00 -4.75 14.08
CA ALA A 457 17.09 -6.03 13.41
C ALA A 457 16.37 -6.06 12.06
N ILE A 458 16.83 -6.97 11.22
CA ILE A 458 16.21 -7.37 9.96
C ILE A 458 15.70 -8.79 10.13
N LEU A 459 14.39 -8.96 10.19
CA LEU A 459 13.72 -10.20 10.52
C LEU A 459 13.16 -10.86 9.25
N THR A 460 13.18 -12.18 9.23
CA THR A 460 12.71 -13.00 8.12
C THR A 460 11.56 -13.92 8.54
N PRO A 461 10.79 -14.46 7.61
CA PRO A 461 9.94 -15.62 7.91
C PRO A 461 10.76 -16.75 8.50
N SER A 462 10.15 -17.55 9.38
CA SER A 462 10.78 -18.75 9.95
C SER A 462 10.44 -19.98 9.11
N ASP A 463 11.03 -20.06 7.93
CA ASP A 463 10.87 -21.17 6.98
C ASP A 463 12.16 -21.38 6.20
N PHE A 464 12.30 -22.51 5.55
CA PHE A 464 13.36 -22.76 4.58
C PHE A 464 13.07 -21.90 3.31
N PRO A 465 13.94 -21.06 2.80
CA PRO A 465 15.40 -20.99 2.94
C PRO A 465 15.94 -19.82 3.80
N PHE A 466 15.16 -19.28 4.74
CA PHE A 466 15.56 -18.12 5.54
C PHE A 466 16.52 -18.49 6.67
N ALA A 467 17.00 -17.47 7.39
CA ALA A 467 17.82 -17.63 8.58
C ALA A 467 17.11 -18.51 9.62
N ARG A 468 17.85 -19.43 10.24
CA ARG A 468 17.32 -20.49 11.11
C ARG A 468 16.52 -19.96 12.30
N ASP A 469 16.90 -18.80 12.81
CA ASP A 469 16.27 -18.10 13.94
C ASP A 469 15.33 -16.96 13.50
N GLY A 470 15.14 -16.79 12.17
CA GLY A 470 14.34 -15.71 11.61
C GLY A 470 14.98 -14.34 11.68
N VAL A 471 16.32 -14.26 11.82
CA VAL A 471 17.08 -13.02 11.90
C VAL A 471 18.12 -12.98 10.78
N ALA A 472 17.97 -12.09 9.81
CA ALA A 472 18.96 -11.90 8.75
C ALA A 472 20.18 -11.12 9.23
N ALA A 473 19.96 -10.09 10.03
CA ALA A 473 20.98 -9.30 10.71
C ALA A 473 20.37 -8.59 11.92
N ASP A 474 21.17 -8.33 12.94
CA ASP A 474 20.82 -7.51 14.09
C ASP A 474 22.04 -6.74 14.63
N THR A 475 21.78 -5.79 15.52
CA THR A 475 22.80 -4.96 16.16
C THR A 475 23.06 -5.47 17.58
N ALA A 476 24.23 -5.13 18.13
CA ALA A 476 24.46 -5.31 19.57
C ALA A 476 23.52 -4.39 20.38
N PRO A 477 22.99 -4.85 21.52
CA PRO A 477 22.12 -4.03 22.35
C PRO A 477 22.79 -2.72 22.78
N ASN A 478 22.05 -1.62 22.70
CA ASN A 478 22.46 -0.29 23.19
C ASN A 478 23.76 0.28 22.62
N THR A 479 24.20 -0.19 21.46
CA THR A 479 25.41 0.29 20.77
C THR A 479 25.01 0.98 19.48
N GLU A 480 25.48 2.22 19.26
CA GLU A 480 25.27 2.89 17.99
C GLU A 480 25.97 2.12 16.86
N THR A 481 25.20 1.68 15.88
CA THR A 481 25.70 0.89 14.76
C THR A 481 24.63 0.74 13.66
N ILE A 482 25.00 0.09 12.58
CA ILE A 482 24.11 -0.25 11.47
C ILE A 482 24.15 -1.76 11.22
N ALA A 483 23.00 -2.38 10.98
CA ALA A 483 22.91 -3.75 10.50
C ALA A 483 22.47 -3.74 9.03
N ILE A 484 23.09 -4.59 8.21
CA ILE A 484 22.82 -4.65 6.77
C ILE A 484 22.60 -6.12 6.37
N ALA A 485 21.60 -6.38 5.53
CA ALA A 485 21.33 -7.70 4.97
C ALA A 485 20.81 -7.63 3.54
N ASP A 486 21.12 -8.66 2.77
CA ASP A 486 20.51 -8.92 1.46
C ASP A 486 19.25 -9.77 1.64
N LEU A 487 18.12 -9.27 1.16
CA LEU A 487 16.82 -9.90 1.27
C LEU A 487 16.37 -10.44 -0.08
N SER A 488 16.31 -11.77 -0.21
CA SER A 488 15.85 -12.41 -1.43
C SER A 488 14.33 -12.33 -1.55
N LEU A 489 13.83 -11.48 -2.43
CA LEU A 489 12.39 -11.40 -2.73
C LEU A 489 11.90 -12.64 -3.49
N ASP A 490 12.74 -13.25 -4.32
CA ASP A 490 12.43 -14.51 -4.99
C ASP A 490 12.22 -15.65 -3.97
N ALA A 491 13.08 -15.74 -2.94
CA ALA A 491 12.92 -16.72 -1.87
C ALA A 491 11.63 -16.47 -1.06
N LEU A 492 11.32 -15.19 -0.78
CA LEU A 492 10.10 -14.81 -0.08
C LEU A 492 8.84 -15.23 -0.85
N LEU A 493 8.78 -14.90 -2.12
CA LEU A 493 7.65 -15.24 -2.98
C LEU A 493 7.51 -16.75 -3.15
N THR A 494 8.64 -17.47 -3.30
CA THR A 494 8.65 -18.93 -3.34
C THR A 494 8.11 -19.54 -2.05
N ALA A 495 8.54 -19.03 -0.89
CA ALA A 495 8.05 -19.52 0.41
C ALA A 495 6.53 -19.28 0.59
N ARG A 496 6.01 -18.16 0.11
CA ARG A 496 4.55 -17.88 0.11
C ARG A 496 3.75 -18.91 -0.72
N GLN A 497 4.36 -19.48 -1.76
CA GLN A 497 3.69 -20.40 -2.69
C GLN A 497 3.85 -21.87 -2.30
N SER A 498 5.06 -22.27 -1.92
CA SER A 498 5.47 -23.66 -1.75
C SER A 498 6.33 -23.92 -0.51
N GLY A 499 6.34 -22.99 0.45
CA GLY A 499 7.02 -23.17 1.73
C GLY A 499 6.43 -24.30 2.57
N ALA A 500 7.13 -24.67 3.66
CA ALA A 500 6.70 -25.69 4.59
C ALA A 500 5.34 -25.37 5.24
N VAL A 501 5.06 -24.09 5.40
CA VAL A 501 3.76 -23.53 5.82
C VAL A 501 3.39 -22.36 4.90
N GLN A 502 2.12 -22.20 4.61
CA GLN A 502 1.63 -21.19 3.65
C GLN A 502 0.62 -20.26 4.35
N ASN A 503 1.09 -19.56 5.36
CA ASN A 503 0.26 -18.77 6.27
C ASN A 503 -0.67 -17.77 5.58
N LEU A 504 -0.28 -17.22 4.42
CA LEU A 504 -1.13 -16.31 3.65
C LEU A 504 -2.19 -17.05 2.83
N LYS A 505 -1.84 -18.22 2.27
CA LYS A 505 -2.69 -19.01 1.39
C LYS A 505 -3.70 -19.86 2.16
N ASP A 506 -3.28 -20.45 3.29
CA ASP A 506 -4.09 -21.40 4.09
C ASP A 506 -5.12 -20.70 4.99
N ARG A 507 -5.29 -19.39 4.85
CA ARG A 507 -6.28 -18.64 5.64
C ARG A 507 -7.70 -19.08 5.30
N ARG A 508 -8.48 -19.31 6.33
CA ARG A 508 -9.88 -19.73 6.23
C ARG A 508 -10.78 -18.50 5.97
N PHE A 509 -10.73 -17.96 4.75
CA PHE A 509 -11.55 -16.81 4.33
C PHE A 509 -13.06 -17.09 4.38
N ASP A 510 -13.43 -18.35 4.42
CA ASP A 510 -14.79 -18.83 4.64
C ASP A 510 -15.26 -18.65 6.09
N LEU A 511 -14.33 -18.58 7.06
CA LEU A 511 -14.63 -18.48 8.50
C LEU A 511 -14.38 -17.07 9.07
N TYR A 512 -13.31 -16.39 8.65
CA TYR A 512 -12.91 -15.10 9.19
C TYR A 512 -12.17 -14.22 8.17
N ARG A 513 -12.20 -12.91 8.40
CA ARG A 513 -11.46 -11.91 7.63
C ARG A 513 -11.14 -10.68 8.49
N VAL A 514 -10.07 -9.99 8.15
CA VAL A 514 -9.75 -8.66 8.68
C VAL A 514 -10.30 -7.62 7.71
N GLU A 515 -11.16 -6.75 8.20
CA GLU A 515 -11.72 -5.63 7.44
C GLU A 515 -11.21 -4.30 7.99
N TRP A 516 -10.74 -3.45 7.08
CA TRP A 516 -10.43 -2.06 7.42
C TRP A 516 -11.68 -1.22 7.30
N THR A 517 -12.16 -0.72 8.45
CA THR A 517 -13.39 0.09 8.52
C THR A 517 -13.04 1.58 8.55
N GLN A 518 -12.39 2.10 7.50
CA GLN A 518 -12.11 3.52 7.41
C GLN A 518 -13.43 4.30 7.25
N GLN A 519 -13.66 5.26 8.12
CA GLN A 519 -14.78 6.22 8.03
C GLN A 519 -14.50 7.32 6.99
#